data_e897bba913db4b13495b2b0b11d6ebcd
#
_entry.id   e897bba913db4b13495b2b0b11d6ebcd
#
_cell.length_a   1.000
_cell.length_b   1.000
_cell.length_c   1.000
_cell.angle_alpha   90.00
_cell.angle_beta   90.00
_cell.angle_gamma   90.00
#
_symmetry.space_group_name_H-M   'P 1'
#
loop_
_entity.id
_entity.type
_entity.pdbx_description
1 polymer ?
#
loop_
_entity_poly.entity_id
_entity_poly.type
_entity_poly.pdbx_seq_one_letter_code
_entity_poly.pdbx_strand_id
1 'polypeptide(L)'
;MWLDAPVGYLASFKAFCAKAGLDFEKELTDPSTEQIHFIGKDIIYFHTLFWPAMLKFAGKPYRVPDHVNVHGFVTVDGRKMSKSRGTGISPLEYIRLGMNAEWLRYYLAAKLTSRVEDVDFTKTDFVTRVNGELIGKYINIASRAAGFIFSRFEGKVSDAAMTDPLLTKLREAAPAIRDAYENREYATAVRRVMELADRVNEYVDAEKPWEQAKDPAKSADLQRTASVALEAFRLLTLYLKPILPHTAERVEAFLHCGEQTWDTVNQPLSSANPIEKYQHLMGRVDLKKHLDALIPGTKTAAPAAEEKKAEANLPGGEAIAPICTIDDFVKTDLRVAKVVECTTVEGSDKLLRLMLDVGEGRIRQVFSGIRAFYKPEDIVGKLVVMIANLAPRKMRFGVSEGMVLCASNPKDKKSVYLIEPDAGAEPGMRLH
;
A
#
# COMPACT_ATOMS: atom_id res chain seq x y z
N MET A 1 -29.60 -14.96 -23.15
CA MET A 1 -28.72 -13.82 -22.82
C MET A 1 -27.31 -14.26 -22.39
N TRP A 2 -27.13 -15.15 -21.41
CA TRP A 2 -25.78 -15.57 -20.97
C TRP A 2 -25.18 -16.74 -21.76
N LEU A 3 -25.95 -17.46 -22.55
CA LEU A 3 -25.45 -18.53 -23.43
C LEU A 3 -24.81 -17.99 -24.70
N ASP A 4 -25.24 -16.84 -25.17
CA ASP A 4 -24.78 -16.19 -26.40
C ASP A 4 -23.70 -15.12 -26.15
N ALA A 5 -23.72 -14.48 -24.98
CA ALA A 5 -22.77 -13.40 -24.65
C ALA A 5 -21.29 -13.80 -24.78
N PRO A 6 -20.84 -14.99 -24.31
CA PRO A 6 -19.44 -15.39 -24.45
C PRO A 6 -18.96 -15.61 -25.89
N VAL A 7 -19.90 -15.83 -26.87
CA VAL A 7 -19.54 -15.88 -28.29
C VAL A 7 -18.91 -14.56 -28.76
N GLY A 8 -19.23 -13.46 -28.08
CA GLY A 8 -18.60 -12.16 -28.30
C GLY A 8 -17.09 -12.18 -28.18
N TYR A 9 -16.51 -13.05 -27.34
CA TYR A 9 -15.05 -13.21 -27.24
C TYR A 9 -14.45 -13.72 -28.54
N LEU A 10 -15.08 -14.76 -29.14
CA LEU A 10 -14.64 -15.31 -30.41
C LEU A 10 -14.84 -14.31 -31.56
N ALA A 11 -15.97 -13.59 -31.58
CA ALA A 11 -16.23 -12.54 -32.55
C ALA A 11 -15.19 -11.41 -32.49
N SER A 12 -14.84 -10.94 -31.28
CA SER A 12 -13.82 -9.94 -31.07
C SER A 12 -12.44 -10.43 -31.48
N PHE A 13 -12.09 -11.66 -31.13
CA PHE A 13 -10.82 -12.27 -31.51
C PHE A 13 -10.69 -12.45 -33.02
N LYS A 14 -11.77 -12.91 -33.69
CA LYS A 14 -11.83 -13.01 -35.15
C LYS A 14 -11.65 -11.66 -35.83
N ALA A 15 -12.30 -10.61 -35.31
CA ALA A 15 -12.14 -9.25 -35.83
C ALA A 15 -10.69 -8.74 -35.63
N PHE A 16 -10.05 -9.03 -34.47
CA PHE A 16 -8.66 -8.72 -34.23
C PHE A 16 -7.73 -9.44 -35.23
N CYS A 17 -7.89 -10.74 -35.41
CA CYS A 17 -7.08 -11.52 -36.37
C CYS A 17 -7.19 -10.95 -37.78
N ALA A 18 -8.41 -10.63 -38.25
CA ALA A 18 -8.62 -10.01 -39.54
C ALA A 18 -7.88 -8.66 -39.67
N LYS A 19 -7.90 -7.83 -38.63
CA LYS A 19 -7.22 -6.56 -38.61
C LYS A 19 -5.69 -6.71 -38.54
N ALA A 20 -5.19 -7.72 -37.85
CA ALA A 20 -3.77 -7.99 -37.68
C ALA A 20 -3.15 -8.83 -38.82
N GLY A 21 -3.96 -9.30 -39.78
CA GLY A 21 -3.49 -10.20 -40.84
C GLY A 21 -3.18 -11.61 -40.36
N LEU A 22 -3.78 -12.05 -39.27
CA LEU A 22 -3.63 -13.36 -38.67
C LEU A 22 -4.77 -14.30 -39.11
N ASP A 23 -4.49 -15.60 -39.17
CA ASP A 23 -5.52 -16.62 -39.39
C ASP A 23 -6.19 -17.02 -38.07
N PHE A 24 -7.47 -16.73 -37.94
CA PHE A 24 -8.24 -16.95 -36.71
C PHE A 24 -8.24 -18.41 -36.25
N GLU A 25 -8.43 -19.37 -37.18
CA GLU A 25 -8.51 -20.79 -36.81
C GLU A 25 -7.14 -21.33 -36.42
N LYS A 26 -6.11 -20.90 -37.14
CA LYS A 26 -4.74 -21.25 -36.81
C LYS A 26 -4.35 -20.73 -35.42
N GLU A 27 -4.55 -19.45 -35.14
CA GLU A 27 -4.27 -18.85 -33.84
C GLU A 27 -5.05 -19.53 -32.71
N LEU A 28 -6.32 -19.85 -32.93
CA LEU A 28 -7.19 -20.50 -31.95
C LEU A 28 -6.76 -21.93 -31.60
N THR A 29 -6.18 -22.65 -32.60
CA THR A 29 -5.80 -24.07 -32.47
C THR A 29 -4.33 -24.30 -32.21
N ASP A 30 -3.49 -23.26 -32.29
CA ASP A 30 -2.06 -23.35 -32.04
C ASP A 30 -1.80 -23.76 -30.58
N PRO A 31 -1.04 -24.85 -30.33
CA PRO A 31 -0.71 -25.29 -28.98
C PRO A 31 0.09 -24.28 -28.16
N SER A 32 0.80 -23.35 -28.81
CA SER A 32 1.55 -22.28 -28.13
C SER A 32 0.68 -21.09 -27.75
N THR A 33 -0.55 -20.99 -28.27
CA THR A 33 -1.49 -19.94 -27.89
C THR A 33 -2.17 -20.27 -26.57
N GLU A 34 -2.08 -19.38 -25.61
CA GLU A 34 -2.72 -19.49 -24.30
C GLU A 34 -3.94 -18.56 -24.20
N GLN A 35 -5.11 -19.11 -23.81
CA GLN A 35 -6.34 -18.34 -23.60
C GLN A 35 -6.55 -18.08 -22.11
N ILE A 36 -6.44 -16.82 -21.72
CA ILE A 36 -6.59 -16.39 -20.33
C ILE A 36 -7.83 -15.51 -20.21
N HIS A 37 -8.78 -15.89 -19.35
CA HIS A 37 -9.96 -15.11 -19.05
C HIS A 37 -9.82 -14.43 -17.68
N PHE A 38 -10.09 -13.13 -17.62
CA PHE A 38 -10.23 -12.36 -16.38
C PHE A 38 -11.70 -11.99 -16.20
N ILE A 39 -12.30 -12.45 -15.10
CA ILE A 39 -13.75 -12.30 -14.87
C ILE A 39 -14.06 -11.85 -13.45
N GLY A 40 -15.23 -11.22 -13.25
CA GLY A 40 -15.77 -10.96 -11.92
C GLY A 40 -16.38 -12.22 -11.30
N LYS A 41 -16.39 -12.26 -9.97
CA LYS A 41 -16.90 -13.41 -9.19
C LYS A 41 -18.36 -13.77 -9.45
N ASP A 42 -19.16 -12.83 -9.97
CA ASP A 42 -20.58 -13.02 -10.27
C ASP A 42 -20.85 -13.87 -11.53
N ILE A 43 -19.85 -14.08 -12.37
CA ILE A 43 -19.97 -14.83 -13.63
C ILE A 43 -19.10 -16.10 -13.67
N ILE A 44 -18.69 -16.60 -12.49
CA ILE A 44 -17.85 -17.81 -12.39
C ILE A 44 -18.51 -18.98 -13.09
N TYR A 45 -19.77 -19.30 -12.77
CA TYR A 45 -20.48 -20.46 -13.36
C TYR A 45 -20.55 -20.42 -14.87
N PHE A 46 -20.70 -19.21 -15.46
CA PHE A 46 -20.76 -19.05 -16.91
C PHE A 46 -19.41 -19.34 -17.57
N HIS A 47 -18.30 -19.02 -16.93
CA HIS A 47 -16.96 -19.15 -17.52
C HIS A 47 -16.23 -20.45 -17.15
N THR A 48 -16.63 -21.12 -16.05
CA THR A 48 -16.00 -22.36 -15.61
C THR A 48 -16.83 -23.60 -15.89
N LEU A 49 -18.12 -23.46 -16.16
CA LEU A 49 -19.02 -24.58 -16.45
C LEU A 49 -19.67 -24.44 -17.82
N PHE A 50 -20.51 -23.41 -18.05
CA PHE A 50 -21.29 -23.31 -19.28
C PHE A 50 -20.43 -23.04 -20.51
N TRP A 51 -19.57 -22.05 -20.47
CA TRP A 51 -18.74 -21.70 -21.64
C TRP A 51 -17.79 -22.82 -22.05
N PRO A 52 -17.01 -23.46 -21.15
CA PRO A 52 -16.23 -24.63 -21.51
C PRO A 52 -17.04 -25.77 -22.09
N ALA A 53 -18.26 -26.05 -21.56
CA ALA A 53 -19.13 -27.07 -22.09
C ALA A 53 -19.56 -26.73 -23.53
N MET A 54 -19.99 -25.50 -23.81
CA MET A 54 -20.39 -25.05 -25.16
C MET A 54 -19.22 -25.21 -26.13
N LEU A 55 -18.04 -24.77 -25.82
CA LEU A 55 -16.86 -24.88 -26.69
C LEU A 55 -16.48 -26.34 -26.95
N LYS A 56 -16.53 -27.18 -25.91
CA LYS A 56 -16.25 -28.62 -26.03
C LYS A 56 -17.29 -29.34 -26.94
N PHE A 57 -18.58 -29.02 -26.81
CA PHE A 57 -19.62 -29.59 -27.64
C PHE A 57 -19.63 -29.03 -29.06
N ALA A 58 -19.21 -27.79 -29.27
CA ALA A 58 -19.05 -27.20 -30.59
C ALA A 58 -17.91 -27.87 -31.38
N GLY A 59 -16.90 -28.43 -30.70
CA GLY A 59 -15.77 -29.10 -31.30
C GLY A 59 -14.79 -28.15 -31.99
N LYS A 60 -13.87 -28.70 -32.79
CA LYS A 60 -12.85 -27.90 -33.49
C LYS A 60 -13.51 -26.87 -34.42
N PRO A 61 -12.94 -25.66 -34.54
CA PRO A 61 -11.61 -25.22 -34.02
C PRO A 61 -11.66 -24.70 -32.58
N TYR A 62 -12.82 -24.74 -31.94
CA TYR A 62 -13.01 -24.16 -30.61
C TYR A 62 -12.34 -24.99 -29.49
N ARG A 63 -11.70 -24.33 -28.58
CA ARG A 63 -11.07 -24.94 -27.40
C ARG A 63 -11.48 -24.21 -26.11
N VAL A 64 -11.43 -24.90 -25.00
CA VAL A 64 -11.70 -24.31 -23.68
C VAL A 64 -10.56 -23.37 -23.27
N PRO A 65 -10.84 -22.33 -22.47
CA PRO A 65 -9.80 -21.47 -21.90
C PRO A 65 -8.78 -22.26 -21.07
N ASP A 66 -7.51 -21.86 -21.15
CA ASP A 66 -6.44 -22.48 -20.38
C ASP A 66 -6.48 -22.01 -18.92
N HIS A 67 -6.80 -20.72 -18.73
CA HIS A 67 -6.91 -20.12 -17.40
C HIS A 67 -8.14 -19.23 -17.27
N VAL A 68 -8.80 -19.33 -16.11
CA VAL A 68 -9.88 -18.42 -15.71
C VAL A 68 -9.50 -17.78 -14.39
N ASN A 69 -9.14 -16.50 -14.44
CA ASN A 69 -8.77 -15.72 -13.26
C ASN A 69 -9.97 -14.92 -12.78
N VAL A 70 -10.34 -15.12 -11.53
CA VAL A 70 -11.54 -14.52 -10.93
C VAL A 70 -11.13 -13.44 -9.96
N HIS A 71 -11.73 -12.26 -10.07
CA HIS A 71 -11.53 -11.17 -9.12
C HIS A 71 -12.83 -10.78 -8.41
N GLY A 72 -12.70 -10.17 -7.22
CA GLY A 72 -13.82 -9.58 -6.48
C GLY A 72 -14.34 -8.29 -7.13
N PHE A 73 -15.29 -7.66 -6.48
CA PHE A 73 -15.79 -6.35 -6.89
C PHE A 73 -14.93 -5.21 -6.40
N VAL A 74 -15.00 -4.07 -7.08
CA VAL A 74 -14.51 -2.81 -6.53
C VAL A 74 -15.65 -2.17 -5.75
N THR A 75 -15.42 -1.93 -4.46
CA THR A 75 -16.30 -1.16 -3.59
C THR A 75 -15.74 0.25 -3.37
N VAL A 76 -16.56 1.17 -2.90
CA VAL A 76 -16.14 2.53 -2.55
C VAL A 76 -16.61 2.81 -1.12
N ASP A 77 -15.66 3.04 -0.21
CA ASP A 77 -15.89 3.19 1.22
C ASP A 77 -16.79 2.06 1.78
N GLY A 78 -16.43 0.81 1.49
CA GLY A 78 -17.12 -0.41 1.91
C GLY A 78 -18.50 -0.65 1.24
N ARG A 79 -18.89 0.17 0.25
CA ARG A 79 -20.19 0.08 -0.40
C ARG A 79 -20.07 -0.34 -1.86
N LYS A 80 -21.00 -1.18 -2.31
CA LYS A 80 -21.09 -1.55 -3.73
C LYS A 80 -21.32 -0.29 -4.59
N MET A 81 -20.55 -0.15 -5.67
CA MET A 81 -20.73 0.93 -6.63
C MET A 81 -22.15 0.95 -7.21
N SER A 82 -22.76 2.12 -7.25
CA SER A 82 -24.11 2.34 -7.79
C SER A 82 -24.18 3.64 -8.58
N LYS A 83 -24.56 3.56 -9.85
CA LYS A 83 -24.76 4.74 -10.70
C LYS A 83 -25.85 5.67 -10.14
N SER A 84 -26.96 5.11 -9.64
CA SER A 84 -28.09 5.88 -9.11
C SER A 84 -27.75 6.62 -7.80
N ARG A 85 -26.78 6.13 -7.03
CA ARG A 85 -26.33 6.74 -5.78
C ARG A 85 -25.08 7.60 -5.94
N GLY A 86 -24.50 7.71 -7.15
CA GLY A 86 -23.27 8.47 -7.40
C GLY A 86 -22.03 7.90 -6.70
N THR A 87 -22.06 6.64 -6.28
CA THR A 87 -20.95 5.99 -5.55
C THR A 87 -20.02 5.18 -6.48
N GLY A 88 -20.11 5.38 -7.79
CA GLY A 88 -19.29 4.69 -8.78
C GLY A 88 -18.12 5.56 -9.25
N ILE A 89 -16.96 4.94 -9.45
CA ILE A 89 -15.85 5.58 -10.16
C ILE A 89 -16.13 5.43 -11.66
N SER A 90 -16.44 6.54 -12.32
CA SER A 90 -16.56 6.57 -13.79
C SER A 90 -15.17 6.74 -14.42
N PRO A 91 -14.68 5.79 -15.25
CA PRO A 91 -13.39 5.95 -15.93
C PRO A 91 -13.34 7.19 -16.84
N LEU A 92 -14.45 7.52 -17.51
CA LEU A 92 -14.52 8.71 -18.38
C LEU A 92 -14.43 10.00 -17.56
N GLU A 93 -15.12 10.06 -16.41
CA GLU A 93 -15.06 11.22 -15.53
C GLU A 93 -13.67 11.36 -14.88
N TYR A 94 -13.04 10.23 -14.51
CA TYR A 94 -11.69 10.17 -14.01
C TYR A 94 -10.70 10.87 -14.97
N ILE A 95 -10.78 10.53 -16.26
CA ILE A 95 -9.93 11.14 -17.30
C ILE A 95 -10.32 12.61 -17.53
N ARG A 96 -11.62 12.95 -17.56
CA ARG A 96 -12.11 14.33 -17.74
C ARG A 96 -11.60 15.29 -16.65
N LEU A 97 -11.44 14.79 -15.43
CA LEU A 97 -10.87 15.54 -14.32
C LEU A 97 -9.33 15.70 -14.42
N GLY A 98 -8.71 15.21 -15.48
CA GLY A 98 -7.28 15.28 -15.70
C GLY A 98 -6.47 14.34 -14.79
N MET A 99 -7.11 13.32 -14.24
CA MET A 99 -6.45 12.33 -13.40
C MET A 99 -5.64 11.35 -14.24
N ASN A 100 -4.43 11.06 -13.80
CA ASN A 100 -3.54 10.13 -14.50
C ASN A 100 -4.07 8.69 -14.34
N ALA A 101 -4.29 8.00 -15.46
CA ALA A 101 -4.76 6.61 -15.48
C ALA A 101 -3.81 5.65 -14.73
N GLU A 102 -2.51 5.93 -14.74
CA GLU A 102 -1.49 5.10 -14.07
C GLU A 102 -1.54 5.20 -12.54
N TRP A 103 -2.11 6.27 -11.97
CA TRP A 103 -2.40 6.31 -10.53
C TRP A 103 -3.38 5.21 -10.13
N LEU A 104 -4.46 5.05 -10.93
CA LEU A 104 -5.49 4.03 -10.66
C LEU A 104 -4.96 2.62 -10.92
N ARG A 105 -4.18 2.44 -12.00
CA ARG A 105 -3.52 1.16 -12.32
C ARG A 105 -2.60 0.71 -11.19
N TYR A 106 -1.75 1.63 -10.69
CA TYR A 106 -0.87 1.35 -9.55
C TYR A 106 -1.65 0.99 -8.29
N TYR A 107 -2.67 1.79 -7.97
CA TYR A 107 -3.49 1.56 -6.79
C TYR A 107 -4.19 0.19 -6.81
N LEU A 108 -4.79 -0.16 -7.93
CA LEU A 108 -5.45 -1.46 -8.09
C LEU A 108 -4.42 -2.60 -8.03
N ALA A 109 -3.31 -2.50 -8.76
CA ALA A 109 -2.26 -3.51 -8.75
C ALA A 109 -1.70 -3.75 -7.35
N ALA A 110 -1.53 -2.69 -6.54
CA ALA A 110 -1.05 -2.79 -5.16
C ALA A 110 -2.02 -3.52 -4.21
N LYS A 111 -3.29 -3.73 -4.62
CA LYS A 111 -4.34 -4.39 -3.83
C LYS A 111 -4.78 -5.74 -4.39
N LEU A 112 -4.46 -6.03 -5.66
CA LEU A 112 -4.89 -7.27 -6.31
C LEU A 112 -3.97 -8.43 -5.91
N THR A 113 -4.59 -9.46 -5.34
CA THR A 113 -3.98 -10.74 -4.99
C THR A 113 -4.55 -11.86 -5.86
N SER A 114 -4.02 -13.08 -5.74
CA SER A 114 -4.59 -14.29 -6.37
C SER A 114 -5.91 -14.74 -5.73
N ARG A 115 -6.34 -14.12 -4.65
CA ARG A 115 -7.60 -14.44 -3.94
C ARG A 115 -8.78 -13.69 -4.53
N VAL A 116 -9.96 -14.31 -4.42
CA VAL A 116 -11.24 -13.69 -4.85
C VAL A 116 -11.77 -12.79 -3.75
N GLU A 117 -11.14 -11.63 -3.56
CA GLU A 117 -11.49 -10.65 -2.53
C GLU A 117 -11.96 -9.34 -3.17
N ASP A 118 -12.88 -8.65 -2.50
CA ASP A 118 -13.33 -7.33 -2.96
C ASP A 118 -12.25 -6.28 -2.67
N VAL A 119 -12.02 -5.39 -3.64
CA VAL A 119 -11.06 -4.28 -3.51
C VAL A 119 -11.81 -3.04 -3.10
N ASP A 120 -11.62 -2.60 -1.87
CA ASP A 120 -12.22 -1.35 -1.41
C ASP A 120 -11.38 -0.13 -1.82
N PHE A 121 -12.01 0.80 -2.53
CA PHE A 121 -11.44 2.07 -2.90
C PHE A 121 -11.82 3.11 -1.85
N THR A 122 -10.83 3.65 -1.15
CA THR A 122 -10.99 4.81 -0.29
C THR A 122 -10.14 5.97 -0.76
N LYS A 123 -10.68 7.20 -0.71
CA LYS A 123 -9.97 8.40 -1.18
C LYS A 123 -8.64 8.62 -0.45
N THR A 124 -8.63 8.39 0.86
CA THR A 124 -7.44 8.57 1.70
C THR A 124 -6.35 7.57 1.38
N ASP A 125 -6.69 6.27 1.26
CA ASP A 125 -5.74 5.22 0.89
C ASP A 125 -5.17 5.47 -0.52
N PHE A 126 -6.02 5.89 -1.47
CA PHE A 126 -5.58 6.24 -2.82
C PHE A 126 -4.54 7.37 -2.81
N VAL A 127 -4.81 8.47 -2.10
CA VAL A 127 -3.87 9.60 -1.98
C VAL A 127 -2.58 9.16 -1.30
N THR A 128 -2.69 8.38 -0.22
CA THR A 128 -1.52 7.91 0.56
C THR A 128 -0.62 7.03 -0.30
N ARG A 129 -1.19 6.06 -1.01
CA ARG A 129 -0.40 5.16 -1.86
C ARG A 129 0.21 5.87 -3.05
N VAL A 130 -0.56 6.64 -3.80
CA VAL A 130 -0.03 7.35 -4.98
C VAL A 130 1.01 8.38 -4.56
N ASN A 131 0.71 9.25 -3.60
CA ASN A 131 1.61 10.31 -3.21
C ASN A 131 2.79 9.84 -2.36
N GLY A 132 2.58 8.86 -1.47
CA GLY A 132 3.61 8.33 -0.58
C GLY A 132 4.52 7.31 -1.24
N GLU A 133 3.93 6.32 -1.90
CA GLU A 133 4.71 5.22 -2.49
C GLU A 133 5.17 5.56 -3.92
N LEU A 134 4.21 5.73 -4.85
CA LEU A 134 4.54 5.91 -6.27
C LEU A 134 5.36 7.17 -6.52
N ILE A 135 4.95 8.31 -5.96
CA ILE A 135 5.65 9.58 -6.19
C ILE A 135 6.76 9.78 -5.16
N GLY A 136 6.45 9.58 -3.87
CA GLY A 136 7.38 9.85 -2.77
C GLY A 136 8.58 8.93 -2.73
N LYS A 137 8.42 7.65 -3.08
CA LYS A 137 9.53 6.69 -3.13
C LYS A 137 10.11 6.57 -4.53
N TYR A 138 9.33 6.11 -5.53
CA TYR A 138 9.85 5.75 -6.84
C TYR A 138 10.21 6.98 -7.70
N ILE A 139 9.25 7.86 -8.02
CA ILE A 139 9.52 9.03 -8.90
C ILE A 139 10.56 9.98 -8.29
N ASN A 140 10.57 10.09 -6.96
CA ASN A 140 11.48 10.97 -6.25
C ASN A 140 12.97 10.60 -6.44
N ILE A 141 13.30 9.32 -6.68
CA ILE A 141 14.68 8.89 -6.94
C ILE A 141 15.26 9.65 -8.12
N ALA A 142 14.56 9.68 -9.26
CA ALA A 142 15.04 10.37 -10.45
C ALA A 142 15.16 11.88 -10.23
N SER A 143 14.20 12.50 -9.55
CA SER A 143 14.22 13.95 -9.31
C SER A 143 15.39 14.41 -8.42
N ARG A 144 15.89 13.51 -7.55
CA ARG A 144 17.01 13.78 -6.64
C ARG A 144 18.39 13.54 -7.27
N ALA A 145 18.47 12.76 -8.36
CA ALA A 145 19.74 12.36 -8.97
C ALA A 145 19.99 13.00 -10.35
N ALA A 146 18.96 13.08 -11.19
CA ALA A 146 19.10 13.48 -12.58
C ALA A 146 19.66 14.89 -12.78
N GLY A 147 19.27 15.82 -11.91
CA GLY A 147 19.76 17.19 -11.97
C GLY A 147 21.29 17.30 -11.84
N PHE A 148 21.91 16.47 -11.02
CA PHE A 148 23.37 16.45 -10.86
C PHE A 148 24.06 15.90 -12.11
N ILE A 149 23.58 14.78 -12.64
CA ILE A 149 24.16 14.15 -13.85
C ILE A 149 24.05 15.11 -15.04
N PHE A 150 22.87 15.70 -15.26
CA PHE A 150 22.66 16.60 -16.38
C PHE A 150 23.50 17.88 -16.28
N SER A 151 23.49 18.56 -15.12
CA SER A 151 24.09 19.87 -14.99
C SER A 151 25.62 19.87 -14.78
N ARG A 152 26.17 18.82 -14.21
CA ARG A 152 27.59 18.77 -13.85
C ARG A 152 28.42 17.79 -14.66
N PHE A 153 27.78 16.82 -15.30
CA PHE A 153 28.45 15.73 -16.02
C PHE A 153 27.94 15.57 -17.45
N GLU A 154 27.35 16.65 -18.02
CA GLU A 154 26.85 16.67 -19.42
C GLU A 154 25.88 15.51 -19.72
N GLY A 155 25.11 15.09 -18.76
CA GLY A 155 24.21 13.94 -18.88
C GLY A 155 24.89 12.57 -18.80
N LYS A 156 26.21 12.49 -18.63
CA LYS A 156 26.97 11.23 -18.66
C LYS A 156 27.00 10.56 -17.29
N VAL A 157 26.48 9.36 -17.22
CA VAL A 157 26.62 8.49 -16.02
C VAL A 157 28.03 7.96 -15.89
N SER A 158 28.39 7.44 -14.71
CA SER A 158 29.64 6.75 -14.48
C SER A 158 29.49 5.24 -14.77
N ASP A 159 30.16 4.73 -15.79
CA ASP A 159 30.13 3.30 -16.11
C ASP A 159 30.67 2.43 -14.95
N ALA A 160 31.66 2.92 -14.21
CA ALA A 160 32.19 2.24 -13.02
C ALA A 160 31.14 2.09 -11.89
N ALA A 161 30.13 2.96 -11.84
CA ALA A 161 29.04 2.88 -10.86
C ALA A 161 28.11 1.69 -11.11
N MET A 162 28.10 1.10 -12.32
CA MET A 162 27.14 0.05 -12.72
C MET A 162 27.41 -1.31 -12.04
N THR A 163 28.53 -1.44 -11.34
CA THR A 163 28.90 -2.63 -10.55
C THR A 163 28.61 -2.48 -9.06
N ASP A 164 27.93 -1.41 -8.64
CA ASP A 164 27.59 -1.17 -7.24
C ASP A 164 26.77 -2.36 -6.67
N PRO A 165 27.06 -2.82 -5.44
CA PRO A 165 26.36 -3.95 -4.80
C PRO A 165 24.85 -3.75 -4.66
N LEU A 166 24.37 -2.50 -4.53
CA LEU A 166 22.94 -2.20 -4.51
C LEU A 166 22.30 -2.62 -5.83
N LEU A 167 22.91 -2.29 -6.96
CA LEU A 167 22.38 -2.61 -8.30
C LEU A 167 22.36 -4.13 -8.55
N THR A 168 23.35 -4.84 -8.04
CA THR A 168 23.38 -6.31 -8.09
C THR A 168 22.15 -6.89 -7.38
N LYS A 169 21.84 -6.43 -6.17
CA LYS A 169 20.65 -6.87 -5.42
C LYS A 169 19.34 -6.55 -6.15
N LEU A 170 19.27 -5.40 -6.82
CA LEU A 170 18.08 -5.04 -7.61
C LEU A 170 17.92 -6.01 -8.79
N ARG A 171 18.99 -6.36 -9.51
CA ARG A 171 18.96 -7.31 -10.64
C ARG A 171 18.60 -8.73 -10.17
N GLU A 172 19.14 -9.17 -9.06
CA GLU A 172 18.82 -10.48 -8.46
C GLU A 172 17.34 -10.64 -8.07
N ALA A 173 16.64 -9.54 -7.83
CA ALA A 173 15.21 -9.58 -7.53
C ALA A 173 14.31 -9.79 -8.78
N ALA A 174 14.84 -9.61 -9.99
CA ALA A 174 14.07 -9.66 -11.23
C ALA A 174 13.29 -10.97 -11.44
N PRO A 175 13.86 -12.18 -11.26
CA PRO A 175 13.11 -13.42 -11.44
C PRO A 175 11.89 -13.50 -10.52
N ALA A 176 12.04 -13.17 -9.23
CA ALA A 176 10.97 -13.26 -8.26
C ALA A 176 9.86 -12.21 -8.49
N ILE A 177 10.18 -11.06 -9.08
CA ILE A 177 9.19 -10.05 -9.47
C ILE A 177 8.46 -10.50 -10.75
N ARG A 178 9.19 -11.04 -11.73
CA ARG A 178 8.60 -11.61 -12.95
C ARG A 178 7.64 -12.74 -12.62
N ASP A 179 8.06 -13.69 -11.78
CA ASP A 179 7.23 -14.81 -11.34
C ASP A 179 5.95 -14.32 -10.64
N ALA A 180 6.02 -13.25 -9.85
CA ALA A 180 4.83 -12.67 -9.22
C ALA A 180 3.85 -12.11 -10.27
N TYR A 181 4.33 -11.48 -11.36
CA TYR A 181 3.46 -11.06 -12.46
C TYR A 181 2.86 -12.24 -13.21
N GLU A 182 3.67 -13.25 -13.55
CA GLU A 182 3.21 -14.46 -14.25
C GLU A 182 2.15 -15.22 -13.45
N ASN A 183 2.27 -15.22 -12.12
CA ASN A 183 1.29 -15.84 -11.22
C ASN A 183 0.13 -14.90 -10.83
N ARG A 184 0.03 -13.70 -11.39
CA ARG A 184 -1.02 -12.68 -11.12
C ARG A 184 -1.02 -12.18 -9.67
N GLU A 185 0.12 -12.29 -8.99
CA GLU A 185 0.37 -11.79 -7.65
C GLU A 185 0.80 -10.31 -7.69
N TYR A 186 -0.04 -9.44 -8.25
CA TYR A 186 0.31 -8.04 -8.53
C TYR A 186 0.69 -7.27 -7.27
N ALA A 187 -0.05 -7.45 -6.17
CA ALA A 187 0.26 -6.81 -4.90
C ALA A 187 1.64 -7.24 -4.37
N THR A 188 2.02 -8.50 -4.56
CA THR A 188 3.34 -9.02 -4.20
C THR A 188 4.43 -8.40 -5.06
N ALA A 189 4.22 -8.29 -6.39
CA ALA A 189 5.15 -7.63 -7.29
C ALA A 189 5.37 -6.16 -6.89
N VAL A 190 4.30 -5.39 -6.72
CA VAL A 190 4.37 -3.98 -6.31
C VAL A 190 5.09 -3.81 -4.97
N ARG A 191 4.75 -4.62 -3.97
CA ARG A 191 5.40 -4.56 -2.65
C ARG A 191 6.91 -4.80 -2.74
N ARG A 192 7.35 -5.84 -3.48
CA ARG A 192 8.77 -6.13 -3.71
C ARG A 192 9.49 -4.96 -4.36
N VAL A 193 8.89 -4.35 -5.39
CA VAL A 193 9.48 -3.18 -6.06
C VAL A 193 9.58 -1.98 -5.13
N MET A 194 8.56 -1.73 -4.29
CA MET A 194 8.59 -0.63 -3.31
C MET A 194 9.62 -0.87 -2.19
N GLU A 195 9.83 -2.11 -1.75
CA GLU A 195 10.92 -2.49 -0.82
C GLU A 195 12.31 -2.20 -1.43
N LEU A 196 12.48 -2.45 -2.73
CA LEU A 196 13.71 -2.08 -3.43
C LEU A 196 13.86 -0.55 -3.56
N ALA A 197 12.77 0.17 -3.84
CA ALA A 197 12.77 1.64 -3.89
C ALA A 197 13.15 2.25 -2.53
N ASP A 198 12.71 1.66 -1.41
CA ASP A 198 13.12 2.07 -0.06
C ASP A 198 14.64 1.95 0.11
N ARG A 199 15.24 0.81 -0.27
CA ARG A 199 16.71 0.60 -0.21
C ARG A 199 17.47 1.61 -1.06
N VAL A 200 16.94 1.98 -2.23
CA VAL A 200 17.55 3.03 -3.06
C VAL A 200 17.49 4.39 -2.39
N ASN A 201 16.36 4.73 -1.77
CA ASN A 201 16.24 5.99 -1.02
C ASN A 201 17.16 6.01 0.21
N GLU A 202 17.27 4.90 0.95
CA GLU A 202 18.24 4.75 2.06
C GLU A 202 19.69 4.98 1.60
N TYR A 203 20.06 4.41 0.45
CA TYR A 203 21.37 4.64 -0.16
C TYR A 203 21.59 6.12 -0.49
N VAL A 204 20.63 6.77 -1.18
CA VAL A 204 20.73 8.18 -1.52
C VAL A 204 20.80 9.07 -0.27
N ASP A 205 20.06 8.73 0.78
CA ASP A 205 20.07 9.46 2.05
C ASP A 205 21.37 9.26 2.85
N ALA A 206 22.02 8.09 2.73
CA ALA A 206 23.32 7.82 3.34
C ALA A 206 24.45 8.55 2.60
N GLU A 207 24.47 8.50 1.28
CA GLU A 207 25.49 9.13 0.43
C GLU A 207 25.37 10.66 0.35
N LYS A 208 24.18 11.22 0.56
CA LYS A 208 23.89 12.66 0.58
C LYS A 208 24.45 13.42 -0.63
N PRO A 209 24.02 13.13 -1.86
CA PRO A 209 24.56 13.77 -3.06
C PRO A 209 24.47 15.31 -3.04
N TRP A 210 23.51 15.89 -2.31
CA TRP A 210 23.40 17.33 -2.10
C TRP A 210 24.51 17.93 -1.24
N GLU A 211 25.13 17.13 -0.33
CA GLU A 211 26.32 17.53 0.41
C GLU A 211 27.59 17.33 -0.44
N GLN A 212 27.69 16.20 -1.15
CA GLN A 212 28.79 15.94 -2.10
C GLN A 212 28.87 17.05 -3.14
N ALA A 213 27.72 17.56 -3.61
CA ALA A 213 27.65 18.63 -4.58
C ALA A 213 28.24 19.99 -4.11
N LYS A 214 28.42 20.20 -2.82
CA LYS A 214 29.00 21.43 -2.27
C LYS A 214 30.54 21.42 -2.29
N ASP A 215 31.15 20.24 -2.40
CA ASP A 215 32.60 20.04 -2.36
C ASP A 215 33.13 19.60 -3.72
N PRO A 216 33.91 20.42 -4.42
CA PRO A 216 34.49 20.06 -5.72
C PRO A 216 35.37 18.78 -5.65
N ALA A 217 36.01 18.50 -4.51
CA ALA A 217 36.83 17.29 -4.32
C ALA A 217 36.01 16.00 -4.37
N LYS A 218 34.70 16.07 -4.08
CA LYS A 218 33.75 14.95 -4.10
C LYS A 218 33.01 14.79 -5.42
N SER A 219 33.46 15.42 -6.49
CA SER A 219 32.81 15.39 -7.80
C SER A 219 32.64 13.96 -8.33
N ALA A 220 33.66 13.10 -8.19
CA ALA A 220 33.62 11.70 -8.59
C ALA A 220 32.60 10.88 -7.75
N ASP A 221 32.56 11.12 -6.44
CA ASP A 221 31.58 10.49 -5.55
C ASP A 221 30.15 10.89 -5.92
N LEU A 222 29.93 12.19 -6.18
CA LEU A 222 28.64 12.70 -6.63
C LEU A 222 28.18 12.05 -7.94
N GLN A 223 29.09 11.94 -8.93
CA GLN A 223 28.76 11.28 -10.20
C GLN A 223 28.40 9.82 -9.96
N ARG A 224 29.21 9.09 -9.15
CA ARG A 224 28.96 7.69 -8.81
C ARG A 224 27.60 7.53 -8.13
N THR A 225 27.34 8.28 -7.05
CA THR A 225 26.09 8.19 -6.28
C THR A 225 24.87 8.47 -7.15
N ALA A 226 24.90 9.54 -7.94
CA ALA A 226 23.79 9.90 -8.82
C ALA A 226 23.59 8.88 -9.96
N SER A 227 24.67 8.27 -10.48
CA SER A 227 24.60 7.25 -11.50
C SER A 227 23.99 5.95 -10.98
N VAL A 228 24.38 5.51 -9.76
CA VAL A 228 23.77 4.37 -9.08
C VAL A 228 22.26 4.59 -8.88
N ALA A 229 21.87 5.79 -8.43
CA ALA A 229 20.46 6.10 -8.22
C ALA A 229 19.64 6.08 -9.53
N LEU A 230 20.19 6.59 -10.65
CA LEU A 230 19.54 6.56 -11.95
C LEU A 230 19.45 5.16 -12.55
N GLU A 231 20.49 4.35 -12.43
CA GLU A 231 20.44 2.94 -12.86
C GLU A 231 19.43 2.15 -12.01
N ALA A 232 19.41 2.36 -10.71
CA ALA A 232 18.40 1.76 -9.84
C ALA A 232 16.98 2.20 -10.25
N PHE A 233 16.78 3.47 -10.59
CA PHE A 233 15.51 3.99 -11.09
C PHE A 233 15.11 3.32 -12.42
N ARG A 234 16.05 3.09 -13.36
CA ARG A 234 15.82 2.33 -14.59
C ARG A 234 15.31 0.91 -14.29
N LEU A 235 15.98 0.19 -13.38
CA LEU A 235 15.56 -1.16 -12.98
C LEU A 235 14.16 -1.17 -12.35
N LEU A 236 13.88 -0.25 -11.43
CA LEU A 236 12.54 -0.11 -10.83
C LEU A 236 11.48 0.23 -11.89
N THR A 237 11.83 1.05 -12.89
CA THR A 237 10.95 1.38 -14.02
C THR A 237 10.63 0.15 -14.84
N LEU A 238 11.64 -0.68 -15.18
CA LEU A 238 11.45 -1.94 -15.87
C LEU A 238 10.46 -2.84 -15.12
N TYR A 239 10.61 -2.96 -13.81
CA TYR A 239 9.75 -3.79 -12.98
C TYR A 239 8.31 -3.24 -12.87
N LEU A 240 8.12 -1.93 -12.95
CA LEU A 240 6.81 -1.30 -12.91
C LEU A 240 6.18 -1.10 -14.30
N LYS A 241 6.92 -1.34 -15.40
CA LYS A 241 6.43 -1.12 -16.78
C LYS A 241 5.09 -1.83 -17.08
N PRO A 242 4.82 -3.06 -16.61
CA PRO A 242 3.51 -3.69 -16.83
C PRO A 242 2.34 -2.90 -16.23
N ILE A 243 2.59 -2.12 -15.18
CA ILE A 243 1.58 -1.31 -14.49
C ILE A 243 1.58 0.14 -14.99
N LEU A 244 2.76 0.68 -15.28
CA LEU A 244 3.02 2.09 -15.61
C LEU A 244 3.66 2.24 -17.01
N PRO A 245 3.02 1.78 -18.10
CA PRO A 245 3.65 1.75 -19.43
C PRO A 245 4.03 3.13 -19.95
N HIS A 246 3.17 4.15 -19.81
CA HIS A 246 3.47 5.50 -20.30
C HIS A 246 4.56 6.21 -19.49
N THR A 247 4.60 5.97 -18.16
CA THR A 247 5.72 6.47 -17.36
C THR A 247 7.01 5.78 -17.76
N ALA A 248 6.99 4.47 -18.05
CA ALA A 248 8.16 3.75 -18.52
C ALA A 248 8.68 4.27 -19.87
N GLU A 249 7.81 4.49 -20.86
CA GLU A 249 8.16 5.11 -22.15
C GLU A 249 8.87 6.47 -21.97
N ARG A 250 8.36 7.31 -21.08
CA ARG A 250 8.96 8.61 -20.77
C ARG A 250 10.31 8.48 -20.07
N VAL A 251 10.48 7.48 -19.22
CA VAL A 251 11.76 7.19 -18.55
C VAL A 251 12.77 6.64 -19.54
N GLU A 252 12.36 5.73 -20.43
CA GLU A 252 13.20 5.19 -21.49
C GLU A 252 13.75 6.29 -22.40
N ALA A 253 12.90 7.23 -22.81
CA ALA A 253 13.29 8.41 -23.57
C ALA A 253 14.25 9.32 -22.78
N PHE A 254 13.92 9.61 -21.52
CA PHE A 254 14.72 10.47 -20.65
C PHE A 254 16.12 9.93 -20.37
N LEU A 255 16.22 8.60 -20.14
CA LEU A 255 17.50 7.92 -19.83
C LEU A 255 18.27 7.47 -21.08
N HIS A 256 17.72 7.62 -22.28
CA HIS A 256 18.25 7.10 -23.55
C HIS A 256 18.67 5.62 -23.45
N CYS A 257 17.87 4.80 -22.75
CA CYS A 257 18.21 3.41 -22.47
C CYS A 257 17.50 2.37 -23.38
N GLY A 258 16.76 2.86 -24.39
CA GLY A 258 15.95 2.00 -25.26
C GLY A 258 14.77 1.35 -24.55
N GLU A 259 14.03 0.54 -25.26
CA GLU A 259 12.88 -0.18 -24.71
C GLU A 259 13.33 -1.17 -23.63
N GLN A 260 12.73 -1.06 -22.45
CA GLN A 260 13.03 -1.92 -21.31
C GLN A 260 12.12 -3.15 -21.31
N THR A 261 12.75 -4.31 -21.33
CA THR A 261 12.12 -5.64 -21.24
C THR A 261 12.84 -6.47 -20.18
N TRP A 262 12.33 -7.65 -19.84
CA TRP A 262 12.98 -8.55 -18.89
C TRP A 262 14.39 -8.98 -19.36
N ASP A 263 14.66 -8.98 -20.68
CA ASP A 263 15.96 -9.33 -21.24
C ASP A 263 16.99 -8.20 -21.10
N THR A 264 16.54 -6.97 -20.86
CA THR A 264 17.41 -5.81 -20.66
C THR A 264 17.81 -5.56 -19.20
N VAL A 265 17.40 -6.40 -18.26
CA VAL A 265 17.75 -6.28 -16.83
C VAL A 265 19.25 -6.10 -16.61
N ASN A 266 20.07 -6.83 -17.35
CA ASN A 266 21.53 -6.82 -17.25
C ASN A 266 22.22 -5.84 -18.22
N GLN A 267 21.45 -4.98 -18.89
CA GLN A 267 21.96 -3.93 -19.77
C GLN A 267 21.91 -2.58 -19.03
N PRO A 268 23.00 -2.17 -18.36
CA PRO A 268 22.99 -0.95 -17.56
C PRO A 268 23.01 0.31 -18.43
N LEU A 269 22.72 1.46 -17.79
CA LEU A 269 23.00 2.77 -18.39
C LEU A 269 24.48 2.87 -18.73
N SER A 270 24.81 3.63 -19.78
CA SER A 270 26.17 3.85 -20.23
C SER A 270 26.46 5.34 -20.42
N SER A 271 27.69 5.74 -20.15
CA SER A 271 28.20 7.09 -20.43
C SER A 271 28.14 7.46 -21.93
N ALA A 272 28.04 6.46 -22.81
CA ALA A 272 27.88 6.67 -24.27
C ALA A 272 26.51 7.26 -24.64
N ASN A 273 25.51 7.07 -23.80
CA ASN A 273 24.15 7.55 -24.00
C ASN A 273 23.79 8.59 -22.90
N PRO A 274 24.15 9.87 -23.05
CA PRO A 274 23.85 10.90 -22.08
C PRO A 274 22.34 11.04 -21.84
N ILE A 275 21.94 11.17 -20.58
CA ILE A 275 20.54 11.41 -20.21
C ILE A 275 20.09 12.81 -20.64
N GLU A 276 18.79 12.97 -20.88
CA GLU A 276 18.19 14.27 -21.12
C GLU A 276 17.93 15.05 -19.82
N LYS A 277 17.56 16.33 -19.99
CA LYS A 277 17.12 17.15 -18.88
C LYS A 277 15.85 16.55 -18.27
N TYR A 278 15.90 16.26 -16.97
CA TYR A 278 14.75 15.72 -16.25
C TYR A 278 13.52 16.63 -16.38
N GLN A 279 12.43 16.03 -16.82
CA GLN A 279 11.10 16.63 -16.81
C GLN A 279 10.23 15.89 -15.78
N HIS A 280 9.34 16.63 -15.13
CA HIS A 280 8.48 16.06 -14.11
C HIS A 280 7.63 14.92 -14.69
N LEU A 281 7.88 13.70 -14.22
CA LEU A 281 7.27 12.48 -14.77
C LEU A 281 5.82 12.32 -14.35
N MET A 282 5.49 12.67 -13.09
CA MET A 282 4.15 12.44 -12.55
C MET A 282 3.82 13.43 -11.44
N GLY A 283 2.66 14.07 -11.52
CA GLY A 283 2.13 14.98 -10.49
C GLY A 283 1.51 14.23 -9.30
N ARG A 284 1.25 14.95 -8.21
CA ARG A 284 0.58 14.43 -7.02
C ARG A 284 -0.94 14.45 -7.18
N VAL A 285 -1.60 13.49 -6.54
CA VAL A 285 -3.06 13.51 -6.38
C VAL A 285 -3.44 14.58 -5.37
N ASP A 286 -4.36 15.44 -5.76
CA ASP A 286 -5.02 16.39 -4.85
C ASP A 286 -6.40 15.84 -4.47
N LEU A 287 -6.64 15.72 -3.16
CA LEU A 287 -7.88 15.14 -2.63
C LEU A 287 -9.12 15.94 -3.08
N LYS A 288 -9.08 17.26 -2.93
CA LYS A 288 -10.23 18.13 -3.22
C LYS A 288 -10.45 18.27 -4.73
N LYS A 289 -9.38 18.56 -5.46
CA LYS A 289 -9.46 18.80 -6.91
C LYS A 289 -9.86 17.56 -7.70
N HIS A 290 -9.33 16.38 -7.29
CA HIS A 290 -9.49 15.15 -8.05
C HIS A 290 -10.58 14.25 -7.45
N LEU A 291 -10.43 13.83 -6.21
CA LEU A 291 -11.25 12.75 -5.65
C LEU A 291 -12.61 13.22 -5.15
N ASP A 292 -12.72 14.44 -4.61
CA ASP A 292 -14.02 14.97 -4.21
C ASP A 292 -14.88 15.34 -5.41
N ALA A 293 -14.25 15.71 -6.53
CA ALA A 293 -14.95 15.91 -7.79
C ALA A 293 -15.38 14.59 -8.45
N LEU A 294 -14.53 13.53 -8.36
CA LEU A 294 -14.82 12.23 -8.94
C LEU A 294 -15.95 11.50 -8.21
N ILE A 295 -15.98 11.59 -6.88
CA ILE A 295 -16.95 10.88 -6.02
C ILE A 295 -17.59 11.90 -5.05
N PRO A 296 -18.49 12.77 -5.53
CA PRO A 296 -19.02 13.87 -4.74
C PRO A 296 -19.94 13.43 -3.58
N GLY A 297 -20.46 12.20 -3.63
CA GLY A 297 -21.33 11.64 -2.58
C GLY A 297 -20.58 11.02 -1.39
N THR A 298 -19.31 10.72 -1.52
CA THR A 298 -18.45 10.32 -0.42
C THR A 298 -17.80 11.59 0.15
N LYS A 299 -18.47 12.26 1.11
CA LYS A 299 -17.75 13.22 1.94
C LYS A 299 -16.52 12.49 2.44
N THR A 300 -15.31 12.98 2.10
CA THR A 300 -14.13 12.65 2.86
C THR A 300 -14.56 12.71 4.32
N ALA A 301 -14.36 11.63 5.05
CA ALA A 301 -14.18 11.81 6.46
C ALA A 301 -12.95 12.75 6.58
N ALA A 302 -13.20 14.04 6.50
CA ALA A 302 -12.38 14.99 7.22
C ALA A 302 -12.27 14.43 8.64
N PRO A 303 -11.13 14.59 9.35
CA PRO A 303 -11.10 14.17 10.73
C PRO A 303 -12.39 14.68 11.37
N ALA A 304 -13.31 13.77 11.61
CA ALA A 304 -14.71 13.93 11.96
C ALA A 304 -15.07 15.36 12.39
N ALA A 305 -15.48 16.20 11.45
CA ALA A 305 -16.39 17.28 11.75
C ALA A 305 -17.78 16.61 11.78
N GLU A 306 -18.25 16.37 12.97
CA GLU A 306 -19.57 15.98 13.44
C GLU A 306 -20.64 15.84 12.34
N GLU A 307 -20.78 14.63 11.75
CA GLU A 307 -22.12 14.14 11.50
C GLU A 307 -22.80 14.15 12.86
N LYS A 308 -23.97 14.79 12.97
CA LYS A 308 -24.87 14.53 14.09
C LYS A 308 -25.06 13.03 14.12
N LYS A 309 -24.26 12.35 14.94
CA LYS A 309 -24.37 10.92 15.22
C LYS A 309 -25.80 10.74 15.68
N ALA A 310 -26.56 9.88 15.01
CA ALA A 310 -27.69 9.27 15.67
C ALA A 310 -27.15 8.84 17.04
N GLU A 311 -27.73 9.39 18.11
CA GLU A 311 -27.30 9.11 19.46
C GLU A 311 -27.35 7.61 19.63
N ALA A 312 -26.19 6.96 19.59
CA ALA A 312 -26.11 5.56 19.92
C ALA A 312 -26.41 5.47 21.40
N ASN A 313 -27.57 4.89 21.75
CA ASN A 313 -27.98 4.62 23.13
C ASN A 313 -27.13 3.49 23.74
N LEU A 314 -25.82 3.53 23.49
CA LEU A 314 -24.89 2.61 24.15
C LEU A 314 -24.54 3.18 25.54
N PRO A 315 -24.44 2.33 26.56
CA PRO A 315 -24.12 2.73 27.93
C PRO A 315 -22.85 3.59 28.03
N GLY A 316 -21.87 3.38 27.14
CA GLY A 316 -20.64 4.18 27.04
C GLY A 316 -20.82 5.57 26.43
N GLY A 317 -21.99 5.91 25.89
CA GLY A 317 -22.26 7.23 25.30
C GLY A 317 -21.51 7.54 23.99
N GLU A 318 -20.77 6.59 23.44
CA GLU A 318 -20.06 6.70 22.17
C GLU A 318 -20.53 5.60 21.20
N ALA A 319 -20.53 5.90 19.91
CA ALA A 319 -20.81 4.92 18.88
C ALA A 319 -19.64 3.92 18.76
N ILE A 320 -19.95 2.70 18.31
CA ILE A 320 -18.91 1.72 17.97
C ILE A 320 -17.99 2.35 16.92
N ALA A 321 -16.69 2.24 17.14
CA ALA A 321 -15.66 2.70 16.21
C ALA A 321 -15.77 1.98 14.83
N PRO A 322 -15.20 2.55 13.77
CA PRO A 322 -15.14 1.88 12.46
C PRO A 322 -14.59 0.45 12.56
N ILE A 323 -15.04 -0.41 11.66
CA ILE A 323 -14.57 -1.80 11.58
C ILE A 323 -13.05 -1.79 11.39
N CYS A 324 -12.34 -2.54 12.23
CA CYS A 324 -10.92 -2.82 12.09
C CYS A 324 -10.71 -4.28 11.68
N THR A 325 -9.58 -4.58 11.05
CA THR A 325 -9.18 -5.95 10.73
C THR A 325 -8.52 -6.61 11.93
N ILE A 326 -8.44 -7.94 11.93
CA ILE A 326 -7.66 -8.67 12.95
C ILE A 326 -6.20 -8.23 12.95
N ASP A 327 -5.63 -7.92 11.78
CA ASP A 327 -4.26 -7.42 11.65
C ASP A 327 -4.06 -6.05 12.30
N ASP A 328 -5.10 -5.21 12.36
CA ASP A 328 -5.05 -3.94 13.08
C ASP A 328 -5.10 -4.15 14.58
N PHE A 329 -5.91 -5.09 15.04
CA PHE A 329 -6.00 -5.45 16.46
C PHE A 329 -4.69 -6.09 16.96
N VAL A 330 -4.09 -6.99 16.20
CA VAL A 330 -2.84 -7.70 16.56
C VAL A 330 -1.65 -6.76 16.71
N LYS A 331 -1.68 -5.57 16.09
CA LYS A 331 -0.66 -4.52 16.28
C LYS A 331 -0.67 -3.94 17.69
N THR A 332 -1.77 -4.08 18.42
CA THR A 332 -1.91 -3.62 19.81
C THR A 332 -1.61 -4.77 20.76
N ASP A 333 -0.57 -4.64 21.58
CA ASP A 333 -0.21 -5.64 22.56
C ASP A 333 -0.92 -5.35 23.88
N LEU A 334 -2.07 -6.01 24.11
CA LEU A 334 -2.84 -5.93 25.34
C LEU A 334 -2.38 -7.03 26.30
N ARG A 335 -1.99 -6.64 27.53
CA ARG A 335 -1.48 -7.57 28.53
C ARG A 335 -2.14 -7.40 29.88
N VAL A 336 -2.22 -8.50 30.62
CA VAL A 336 -2.53 -8.48 32.05
C VAL A 336 -1.32 -7.94 32.80
N ALA A 337 -1.54 -7.00 33.70
CA ALA A 337 -0.53 -6.41 34.55
C ALA A 337 -0.98 -6.40 36.02
N LYS A 338 -0.08 -6.68 36.98
CA LYS A 338 -0.35 -6.56 38.41
C LYS A 338 0.07 -5.18 38.90
N VAL A 339 -0.78 -4.50 39.60
CA VAL A 339 -0.43 -3.23 40.28
C VAL A 339 0.35 -3.56 41.54
N VAL A 340 1.65 -3.35 41.51
CA VAL A 340 2.54 -3.64 42.68
C VAL A 340 2.63 -2.44 43.64
N GLU A 341 2.50 -1.22 43.11
CA GLU A 341 2.45 0.02 43.88
C GLU A 341 1.54 1.03 43.22
N CYS A 342 0.83 1.82 43.99
CA CYS A 342 0.02 2.94 43.51
C CYS A 342 0.20 4.13 44.46
N THR A 343 0.49 5.31 43.89
CA THR A 343 0.67 6.54 44.69
C THR A 343 -0.01 7.74 44.02
N THR A 344 -0.36 8.73 44.82
CA THR A 344 -0.78 10.03 44.32
C THR A 344 0.37 10.77 43.71
N VAL A 345 0.10 11.60 42.71
CA VAL A 345 1.11 12.43 42.05
C VAL A 345 1.06 13.81 42.64
N GLU A 346 2.16 14.27 43.27
CA GLU A 346 2.27 15.62 43.81
C GLU A 346 2.10 16.67 42.69
N GLY A 347 1.26 17.66 42.91
CA GLY A 347 0.93 18.69 41.91
C GLY A 347 -0.02 18.24 40.79
N SER A 348 -0.75 17.11 40.97
CA SER A 348 -1.81 16.68 40.07
C SER A 348 -3.00 16.12 40.84
N ASP A 349 -4.18 16.72 40.64
CA ASP A 349 -5.45 16.23 41.23
C ASP A 349 -6.13 15.14 40.40
N LYS A 350 -5.56 14.79 39.24
CA LYS A 350 -6.15 13.86 38.27
C LYS A 350 -5.42 12.53 38.17
N LEU A 351 -4.12 12.49 38.48
CA LEU A 351 -3.27 11.36 38.18
C LEU A 351 -2.97 10.51 39.41
N LEU A 352 -3.00 9.19 39.19
CA LEU A 352 -2.30 8.20 40.01
C LEU A 352 -1.09 7.67 39.25
N ARG A 353 0.01 7.44 39.97
CA ARG A 353 1.19 6.74 39.49
C ARG A 353 1.05 5.27 39.86
N LEU A 354 1.04 4.43 38.86
CA LEU A 354 0.93 2.98 38.95
C LEU A 354 2.26 2.35 38.61
N MET A 355 2.77 1.46 39.43
CA MET A 355 3.90 0.60 39.15
C MET A 355 3.36 -0.78 38.81
N LEU A 356 3.58 -1.24 37.58
CA LEU A 356 2.93 -2.41 37.00
C LEU A 356 3.96 -3.50 36.70
N ASP A 357 3.70 -4.70 37.20
CA ASP A 357 4.37 -5.92 36.78
C ASP A 357 3.62 -6.51 35.58
N VAL A 358 4.31 -6.65 34.47
CA VAL A 358 3.78 -7.17 33.19
C VAL A 358 4.42 -8.54 32.86
N GLY A 359 5.13 -9.15 33.82
CA GLY A 359 5.78 -10.45 33.62
C GLY A 359 7.06 -10.40 32.77
N GLU A 360 7.63 -9.21 32.51
CA GLU A 360 8.85 -9.03 31.70
C GLU A 360 10.14 -8.88 32.53
N GLY A 361 10.08 -9.16 33.84
CA GLY A 361 11.23 -9.08 34.76
C GLY A 361 11.58 -7.65 35.21
N ARG A 362 10.79 -6.64 34.85
CA ARG A 362 10.91 -5.26 35.33
C ARG A 362 9.54 -4.65 35.63
N ILE A 363 9.53 -3.61 36.43
CA ILE A 363 8.31 -2.88 36.76
C ILE A 363 8.19 -1.67 35.82
N ARG A 364 7.02 -1.47 35.25
CA ARG A 364 6.69 -0.33 34.39
C ARG A 364 5.98 0.76 35.20
N GLN A 365 6.34 2.02 34.95
CA GLN A 365 5.61 3.17 35.48
C GLN A 365 4.56 3.64 34.49
N VAL A 366 3.33 3.79 34.96
CA VAL A 366 2.21 4.31 34.16
C VAL A 366 1.46 5.38 34.95
N PHE A 367 1.15 6.51 34.30
CA PHE A 367 0.28 7.54 34.86
C PHE A 367 -1.11 7.40 34.33
N SER A 368 -2.12 7.26 35.22
CA SER A 368 -3.53 7.11 34.86
C SER A 368 -4.39 8.21 35.48
N GLY A 369 -5.34 8.74 34.71
CA GLY A 369 -6.23 9.84 35.11
C GLY A 369 -7.42 9.42 35.97
N ILE A 370 -7.23 8.50 36.91
CA ILE A 370 -8.29 7.86 37.69
C ILE A 370 -8.35 8.27 39.16
N ARG A 371 -7.55 9.27 39.60
CA ARG A 371 -7.47 9.70 41.00
C ARG A 371 -8.83 10.16 41.58
N ALA A 372 -9.73 10.69 40.76
CA ALA A 372 -11.04 11.11 41.22
C ALA A 372 -12.00 9.94 41.53
N PHE A 373 -11.66 8.71 41.09
CA PHE A 373 -12.54 7.54 41.14
C PHE A 373 -11.99 6.40 42.01
N TYR A 374 -10.68 6.38 42.24
CA TYR A 374 -9.97 5.33 42.97
C TYR A 374 -8.98 5.91 43.96
N LYS A 375 -8.92 5.30 45.14
CA LYS A 375 -7.83 5.54 46.09
C LYS A 375 -6.68 4.59 45.79
N PRO A 376 -5.43 4.97 46.06
CA PRO A 376 -4.27 4.10 45.83
C PRO A 376 -4.40 2.72 46.48
N GLU A 377 -4.91 2.65 47.70
CA GLU A 377 -5.10 1.41 48.48
C GLU A 377 -6.10 0.44 47.84
N ASP A 378 -7.08 0.95 47.06
CA ASP A 378 -8.11 0.13 46.42
C ASP A 378 -7.61 -0.58 45.16
N ILE A 379 -6.42 -0.21 44.64
CA ILE A 379 -5.90 -0.67 43.36
C ILE A 379 -4.66 -1.56 43.53
N VAL A 380 -3.87 -1.35 44.59
CA VAL A 380 -2.68 -2.18 44.85
C VAL A 380 -3.06 -3.64 44.99
N GLY A 381 -2.35 -4.50 44.28
CA GLY A 381 -2.57 -5.97 44.23
C GLY A 381 -3.55 -6.41 43.16
N LYS A 382 -4.36 -5.52 42.55
CA LYS A 382 -5.27 -5.85 41.48
C LYS A 382 -4.55 -6.22 40.18
N LEU A 383 -5.19 -7.05 39.39
CA LEU A 383 -4.84 -7.30 38.00
C LEU A 383 -5.63 -6.35 37.11
N VAL A 384 -4.94 -5.72 36.17
CA VAL A 384 -5.55 -4.78 35.22
C VAL A 384 -5.09 -5.12 33.80
N VAL A 385 -5.85 -4.66 32.81
CA VAL A 385 -5.46 -4.77 31.40
C VAL A 385 -4.77 -3.49 30.96
N MET A 386 -3.62 -3.62 30.28
CA MET A 386 -2.88 -2.48 29.75
C MET A 386 -2.44 -2.66 28.30
N ILE A 387 -2.24 -1.56 27.58
CA ILE A 387 -1.53 -1.56 26.29
C ILE A 387 -0.03 -1.50 26.59
N ALA A 388 0.69 -2.58 26.28
CA ALA A 388 2.09 -2.75 26.64
C ALA A 388 3.08 -2.21 25.58
N ASN A 389 2.66 -2.09 24.33
CA ASN A 389 3.50 -1.62 23.22
C ASN A 389 3.28 -0.15 22.80
N LEU A 390 2.66 0.65 23.66
CA LEU A 390 2.61 2.10 23.47
C LEU A 390 4.00 2.71 23.65
N ALA A 391 4.37 3.63 22.74
CA ALA A 391 5.59 4.40 22.87
C ALA A 391 5.64 5.16 24.22
N PRO A 392 6.77 5.13 24.96
CA PRO A 392 6.89 5.83 26.22
C PRO A 392 6.61 7.33 26.05
N ARG A 393 5.74 7.87 26.92
CA ARG A 393 5.35 9.28 26.88
C ARG A 393 5.99 10.05 28.03
N LYS A 394 6.81 11.04 27.68
CA LYS A 394 7.38 11.97 28.66
C LYS A 394 6.31 12.94 29.14
N MET A 395 6.04 12.95 30.44
CA MET A 395 5.08 13.83 31.10
C MET A 395 5.80 14.73 32.11
N ARG A 396 5.11 15.73 32.64
CA ARG A 396 5.67 16.64 33.68
C ARG A 396 6.18 15.89 34.92
N PHE A 397 5.58 14.75 35.24
CA PHE A 397 5.81 13.98 36.46
C PHE A 397 6.67 12.72 36.26
N GLY A 398 7.15 12.46 35.03
CA GLY A 398 7.94 11.29 34.69
C GLY A 398 7.57 10.71 33.33
N VAL A 399 8.03 9.50 33.06
CA VAL A 399 7.75 8.77 31.81
C VAL A 399 6.65 7.74 32.06
N SER A 400 5.59 7.74 31.21
CA SER A 400 4.56 6.72 31.22
C SER A 400 4.86 5.67 30.15
N GLU A 401 5.00 4.40 30.54
CA GLU A 401 5.44 3.28 29.70
C GLU A 401 4.28 2.34 29.32
N GLY A 402 3.14 2.90 28.97
CA GLY A 402 1.94 2.19 28.60
C GLY A 402 0.67 2.92 29.02
N MET A 403 -0.47 2.25 28.89
CA MET A 403 -1.78 2.78 29.26
C MET A 403 -2.66 1.68 29.86
N VAL A 404 -3.18 1.89 31.05
CA VAL A 404 -4.18 1.01 31.68
C VAL A 404 -5.54 1.29 31.07
N LEU A 405 -6.27 0.23 30.73
CA LEU A 405 -7.58 0.32 30.10
C LEU A 405 -8.69 0.53 31.16
N CYS A 406 -9.56 1.47 30.86
CA CYS A 406 -10.71 1.77 31.69
C CYS A 406 -11.97 1.91 30.81
N ALA A 407 -13.09 1.42 31.30
CA ALA A 407 -14.40 1.73 30.74
C ALA A 407 -14.95 3.00 31.41
N SER A 408 -15.46 3.95 30.61
CA SER A 408 -16.05 5.17 31.12
C SER A 408 -17.15 5.68 30.18
N ASN A 409 -18.07 6.49 30.72
CA ASN A 409 -18.94 7.27 29.88
C ASN A 409 -18.40 8.71 29.79
N PRO A 410 -17.88 9.14 28.62
CA PRO A 410 -17.24 10.45 28.47
C PRO A 410 -18.26 11.62 28.61
N LYS A 411 -19.56 11.35 28.46
CA LYS A 411 -20.62 12.38 28.56
C LYS A 411 -20.95 12.74 30.01
N ASP A 412 -20.97 11.75 30.91
CA ASP A 412 -21.38 12.00 32.32
C ASP A 412 -20.21 12.20 33.29
N LYS A 413 -18.99 11.76 32.92
CA LYS A 413 -17.75 11.86 33.72
C LYS A 413 -17.91 11.46 35.20
N LYS A 414 -18.92 10.65 35.51
CA LYS A 414 -19.28 10.30 36.90
C LYS A 414 -18.64 8.99 37.34
N SER A 415 -18.18 8.18 36.39
CA SER A 415 -17.66 6.85 36.69
C SER A 415 -16.60 6.43 35.70
N VAL A 416 -15.55 5.78 36.23
CA VAL A 416 -14.48 5.13 35.46
C VAL A 416 -14.25 3.76 36.09
N TYR A 417 -14.23 2.71 35.29
CA TYR A 417 -14.08 1.33 35.73
C TYR A 417 -12.81 0.74 35.15
N LEU A 418 -11.91 0.25 35.99
CA LEU A 418 -10.74 -0.52 35.57
C LEU A 418 -11.21 -1.83 34.91
N ILE A 419 -10.55 -2.24 33.83
CA ILE A 419 -10.78 -3.52 33.20
C ILE A 419 -9.91 -4.54 33.93
N GLU A 420 -10.56 -5.42 34.69
CA GLU A 420 -9.93 -6.47 35.48
C GLU A 420 -10.17 -7.82 34.78
N PRO A 421 -9.14 -8.68 34.62
CA PRO A 421 -9.31 -10.04 34.10
C PRO A 421 -9.96 -10.93 35.16
N ASP A 422 -10.52 -12.07 34.73
CA ASP A 422 -11.11 -13.07 35.61
C ASP A 422 -10.05 -13.77 36.49
N ALA A 423 -10.52 -14.46 37.50
CA ALA A 423 -9.68 -15.21 38.45
C ALA A 423 -8.84 -16.29 37.72
N GLY A 424 -7.54 -16.36 38.03
CA GLY A 424 -6.59 -17.27 37.40
C GLY A 424 -5.75 -16.63 36.29
N ALA A 425 -6.01 -15.40 35.91
CA ALA A 425 -5.12 -14.68 35.02
C ALA A 425 -3.81 -14.29 35.72
N GLU A 426 -2.70 -14.30 34.99
CA GLU A 426 -1.38 -13.97 35.50
C GLU A 426 -0.76 -12.78 34.76
N PRO A 427 0.13 -11.99 35.43
CA PRO A 427 0.87 -10.92 34.79
C PRO A 427 1.63 -11.41 33.55
N GLY A 428 1.54 -10.68 32.45
CA GLY A 428 2.17 -11.04 31.19
C GLY A 428 1.29 -11.80 30.20
N MET A 429 0.18 -12.37 30.62
CA MET A 429 -0.77 -13.00 29.69
C MET A 429 -1.28 -11.98 28.68
N ARG A 430 -1.23 -12.35 27.38
CA ARG A 430 -1.70 -11.53 26.29
C ARG A 430 -3.19 -11.76 26.01
N LEU A 431 -3.91 -10.69 25.72
CA LEU A 431 -5.29 -10.77 25.23
C LEU A 431 -5.28 -10.97 23.71
N HIS A 432 -6.13 -11.86 23.24
CA HIS A 432 -6.25 -12.26 21.83
C HIS A 432 -7.64 -11.95 21.29
#